data_a469cffaf7d8b9f33af1432bd9271e10
#
_entry.id   a469cffaf7d8b9f33af1432bd9271e10
#
_cell.length_a   1.000
_cell.length_b   1.000
_cell.length_c   1.000
_cell.angle_alpha   90.00
_cell.angle_beta   90.00
_cell.angle_gamma   90.00
#
_symmetry.space_group_name_H-M   'P 1'
#
loop_
_entity.id
_entity.type
_entity.pdbx_description
1 polymer ?
#
loop_
_entity_poly.entity_id
_entity_poly.type
_entity_poly.pdbx_seq_one_letter_code
_entity_poly.pdbx_strand_id
1 'polypeptide(L)'
;MKVRAGWFCIALAAAGLLWGALMALNPKGMQARVFFERGDSFFEDFFSVRICAEHGYANDRQKAFEKCYPALGPLMARPFPCTKAGGAVFTGLGILLWSLAFAELLRIKARSLGVAAKGALILGCALSSVMLHMVEWGNQIIYAATAVALFVAWYDAEERWRRNVAAVALAVASVLKIVPAALGVVYLSRLRRAKGEIAFLVAAGIVLFVVPFAWYGGWEGFCTWFANAIANAREHVTRGAWGVVPIARTVRLVMHMDVSRPWPGLSLERAANVLIGGACMLAACRAAWRGCGARAGTLLLAVAAMLLVPGNMHVYTGLYLMPVLALRADEGMDVVEAACWFALLCPVQIPLGAGCLNHPLANIAFLVLAARAFAASFVKHSVPEADKKETQA
;
A
#
# COMPACT_ATOMS: atom_id res chain seq x y z
N MET A 1 22.42 -14.50 -10.75
CA MET A 1 22.82 -13.31 -11.55
C MET A 1 22.13 -12.10 -10.96
N LYS A 2 22.86 -11.05 -10.59
CA LYS A 2 22.30 -9.79 -10.07
C LYS A 2 21.92 -8.88 -11.23
N VAL A 3 20.75 -8.26 -11.15
CA VAL A 3 20.28 -7.25 -12.10
C VAL A 3 20.88 -5.90 -11.71
N ARG A 4 21.38 -5.14 -12.67
CA ARG A 4 21.77 -3.74 -12.43
C ARG A 4 20.49 -2.93 -12.17
N ALA A 5 20.36 -2.41 -10.97
CA ALA A 5 19.16 -1.71 -10.53
C ALA A 5 18.73 -0.57 -11.48
N GLY A 6 19.69 0.14 -12.09
CA GLY A 6 19.39 1.18 -13.07
C GLY A 6 18.64 0.67 -14.30
N TRP A 7 18.98 -0.50 -14.82
CA TRP A 7 18.26 -1.11 -15.95
C TRP A 7 16.84 -1.52 -15.59
N PHE A 8 16.64 -2.05 -14.39
CA PHE A 8 15.29 -2.35 -13.89
C PHE A 8 14.43 -1.09 -13.82
N CYS A 9 14.96 0.01 -13.24
CA CYS A 9 14.24 1.28 -13.14
C CYS A 9 13.85 1.83 -14.51
N ILE A 10 14.79 1.78 -15.48
CA ILE A 10 14.54 2.20 -16.87
C ILE A 10 13.48 1.31 -17.54
N ALA A 11 13.56 -0.01 -17.37
CA ALA A 11 12.59 -0.94 -17.93
C ALA A 11 11.17 -0.70 -17.38
N LEU A 12 11.04 -0.43 -16.08
CA LEU A 12 9.75 -0.12 -15.48
C LEU A 12 9.18 1.21 -16.01
N ALA A 13 10.01 2.26 -16.11
CA ALA A 13 9.60 3.53 -16.70
C ALA A 13 9.19 3.37 -18.18
N ALA A 14 9.97 2.62 -18.96
CA ALA A 14 9.68 2.34 -20.36
C ALA A 14 8.35 1.60 -20.53
N ALA A 15 8.03 0.62 -19.65
CA ALA A 15 6.74 -0.06 -19.66
C ALA A 15 5.57 0.90 -19.40
N GLY A 16 5.74 1.84 -18.47
CA GLY A 16 4.75 2.88 -18.20
C GLY A 16 4.52 3.81 -19.41
N LEU A 17 5.61 4.26 -20.04
CA LEU A 17 5.53 5.09 -21.25
C LEU A 17 4.92 4.32 -22.43
N LEU A 18 5.27 3.04 -22.60
CA LEU A 18 4.66 2.17 -23.62
C LEU A 18 3.17 2.04 -23.39
N TRP A 19 2.73 1.80 -22.16
CA TRP A 19 1.30 1.78 -21.82
C TRP A 19 0.61 3.10 -22.22
N GLY A 20 1.21 4.25 -21.86
CA GLY A 20 0.66 5.55 -22.23
C GLY A 20 0.55 5.76 -23.75
N ALA A 21 1.57 5.31 -24.51
CA ALA A 21 1.54 5.35 -25.97
C ALA A 21 0.44 4.44 -26.55
N LEU A 22 0.31 3.21 -26.05
CA LEU A 22 -0.75 2.27 -26.48
C LEU A 22 -2.15 2.81 -26.18
N MET A 23 -2.32 3.47 -25.02
CA MET A 23 -3.58 4.12 -24.66
C MET A 23 -3.88 5.32 -25.59
N ALA A 24 -2.88 6.14 -25.90
CA ALA A 24 -3.04 7.27 -26.81
C ALA A 24 -3.41 6.84 -28.25
N LEU A 25 -2.80 5.74 -28.72
CA LEU A 25 -3.11 5.17 -30.04
C LEU A 25 -4.49 4.51 -30.12
N ASN A 26 -4.98 3.94 -29.01
CA ASN A 26 -6.30 3.31 -28.94
C ASN A 26 -7.01 3.61 -27.60
N PRO A 27 -7.61 4.82 -27.45
CA PRO A 27 -8.25 5.25 -26.21
C PRO A 27 -9.45 4.39 -25.77
N LYS A 28 -10.03 3.62 -26.69
CA LYS A 28 -11.14 2.68 -26.41
C LYS A 28 -10.66 1.23 -26.33
N GLY A 29 -9.35 1.01 -26.46
CA GLY A 29 -8.73 -0.29 -26.41
C GLY A 29 -8.60 -0.83 -25.00
N MET A 30 -8.15 -2.08 -24.89
CA MET A 30 -8.01 -2.80 -23.62
C MET A 30 -7.12 -2.06 -22.59
N GLN A 31 -6.04 -1.39 -23.05
CA GLN A 31 -5.13 -0.67 -22.16
C GLN A 31 -5.82 0.48 -21.41
N ALA A 32 -6.79 1.14 -22.04
CA ALA A 32 -7.60 2.17 -21.41
C ALA A 32 -8.72 1.55 -20.55
N ARG A 33 -9.41 0.53 -21.07
CA ARG A 33 -10.56 -0.09 -20.39
C ARG A 33 -10.21 -0.65 -19.01
N VAL A 34 -9.05 -1.27 -18.84
CA VAL A 34 -8.68 -1.86 -17.56
C VAL A 34 -8.55 -0.84 -16.44
N PHE A 35 -8.11 0.38 -16.77
CA PHE A 35 -7.89 1.44 -15.75
C PHE A 35 -8.97 2.53 -15.81
N PHE A 36 -9.69 2.69 -16.92
CA PHE A 36 -10.58 3.83 -17.15
C PHE A 36 -11.90 3.44 -17.82
N GLU A 37 -12.35 2.20 -17.64
CA GLU A 37 -13.57 1.68 -18.29
C GLU A 37 -14.84 2.39 -17.81
N ARG A 38 -14.83 2.84 -16.56
CA ARG A 38 -16.00 3.42 -15.89
C ARG A 38 -16.06 4.94 -16.02
N GLY A 39 -16.14 5.46 -17.24
CA GLY A 39 -16.10 6.91 -17.51
C GLY A 39 -16.99 7.79 -16.61
N ASP A 40 -18.11 7.25 -16.09
CA ASP A 40 -19.00 7.97 -15.17
C ASP A 40 -18.62 7.80 -13.69
N SER A 41 -17.91 6.73 -13.34
CA SER A 41 -17.48 6.42 -11.94
C SER A 41 -16.06 6.90 -11.63
N PHE A 42 -15.47 7.79 -12.44
CA PHE A 42 -14.15 8.34 -12.16
C PHE A 42 -14.16 9.10 -10.83
N PHE A 43 -13.18 8.82 -9.94
CA PHE A 43 -13.06 9.38 -8.60
C PHE A 43 -14.18 8.95 -7.63
N GLU A 44 -14.71 7.74 -7.76
CA GLU A 44 -15.80 7.24 -6.91
C GLU A 44 -15.43 7.25 -5.41
N ASP A 45 -14.20 6.87 -5.09
CA ASP A 45 -13.71 6.93 -3.70
C ASP A 45 -13.58 8.37 -3.18
N PHE A 46 -13.17 9.33 -4.03
CA PHE A 46 -13.15 10.74 -3.67
C PHE A 46 -14.57 11.26 -3.40
N PHE A 47 -15.54 10.92 -4.25
CA PHE A 47 -16.93 11.31 -4.03
C PHE A 47 -17.49 10.70 -2.75
N SER A 48 -17.21 9.43 -2.46
CA SER A 48 -17.60 8.78 -1.21
C SER A 48 -17.04 9.51 0.02
N VAL A 49 -15.77 9.89 -0.02
CA VAL A 49 -15.12 10.68 1.05
C VAL A 49 -15.73 12.07 1.16
N ARG A 50 -16.05 12.73 0.04
CA ARG A 50 -16.70 14.06 0.02
C ARG A 50 -18.13 14.02 0.54
N ILE A 51 -18.91 12.99 0.22
CA ILE A 51 -20.25 12.76 0.79
C ILE A 51 -20.16 12.65 2.31
N CYS A 52 -19.18 11.91 2.84
CA CYS A 52 -18.93 11.86 4.28
C CYS A 52 -18.58 13.24 4.86
N ALA A 53 -17.80 14.04 4.12
CA ALA A 53 -17.39 15.39 4.54
C ALA A 53 -18.56 16.39 4.61
N GLU A 54 -19.58 16.21 3.77
CA GLU A 54 -20.75 17.09 3.70
C GLU A 54 -21.89 16.67 4.65
N HIS A 55 -22.17 15.37 4.70
CA HIS A 55 -23.35 14.83 5.37
C HIS A 55 -23.04 14.06 6.66
N GLY A 56 -21.76 13.93 7.02
CA GLY A 56 -21.33 13.14 8.18
C GLY A 56 -21.66 11.65 8.04
N TYR A 57 -21.71 10.96 9.17
CA TYR A 57 -21.94 9.51 9.25
C TYR A 57 -23.42 9.15 9.52
N ALA A 58 -24.36 9.82 8.89
CA ALA A 58 -25.79 9.53 9.09
C ALA A 58 -26.10 8.03 8.86
N ASN A 59 -27.02 7.51 9.68
CA ASN A 59 -27.36 6.09 9.73
C ASN A 59 -28.26 5.66 8.54
N ASP A 60 -27.76 5.83 7.32
CA ASP A 60 -28.42 5.38 6.10
C ASP A 60 -27.81 4.04 5.67
N ARG A 61 -28.48 2.95 5.98
CA ARG A 61 -28.01 1.57 5.68
C ARG A 61 -27.76 1.34 4.19
N GLN A 62 -28.43 2.06 3.28
CA GLN A 62 -28.23 1.93 1.83
C GLN A 62 -26.90 2.55 1.37
N LYS A 63 -26.32 3.47 2.15
CA LYS A 63 -25.04 4.14 1.86
C LYS A 63 -23.93 3.82 2.86
N ALA A 64 -24.06 2.73 3.64
CA ALA A 64 -23.10 2.36 4.66
C ALA A 64 -21.68 2.14 4.08
N PHE A 65 -21.59 1.68 2.83
CA PHE A 65 -20.34 1.46 2.12
C PHE A 65 -19.57 2.75 1.86
N GLU A 66 -20.29 3.82 1.49
CA GLU A 66 -19.69 5.11 1.18
C GLU A 66 -19.17 5.83 2.42
N LYS A 67 -19.57 5.38 3.63
CA LYS A 67 -19.34 6.09 4.89
C LYS A 67 -18.45 5.34 5.88
N CYS A 68 -17.52 4.53 5.40
CA CYS A 68 -16.61 3.75 6.24
C CYS A 68 -15.21 4.38 6.42
N TYR A 69 -14.95 5.55 5.85
CA TYR A 69 -13.67 6.24 5.99
C TYR A 69 -13.51 6.88 7.37
N PRO A 70 -12.36 6.75 8.05
CA PRO A 70 -12.10 7.47 9.30
C PRO A 70 -12.18 9.00 9.09
N ALA A 71 -12.58 9.73 10.11
CA ALA A 71 -12.95 11.14 10.03
C ALA A 71 -11.85 12.08 9.48
N LEU A 72 -10.58 11.74 9.60
CA LEU A 72 -9.48 12.50 9.02
C LEU A 72 -9.56 12.58 7.49
N GLY A 73 -9.95 11.49 6.82
CA GLY A 73 -10.09 11.46 5.36
C GLY A 73 -11.13 12.45 4.84
N PRO A 74 -12.39 12.39 5.28
CA PRO A 74 -13.40 13.40 5.01
C PRO A 74 -12.96 14.83 5.31
N LEU A 75 -12.31 15.06 6.46
CA LEU A 75 -11.80 16.38 6.82
C LEU A 75 -10.78 16.90 5.81
N MET A 76 -9.84 16.05 5.34
CA MET A 76 -8.86 16.41 4.31
C MET A 76 -9.49 16.67 2.94
N ALA A 77 -10.56 15.96 2.58
CA ALA A 77 -11.23 16.15 1.31
C ALA A 77 -12.18 17.38 1.30
N ARG A 78 -12.56 17.89 2.46
CA ARG A 78 -13.54 18.99 2.63
C ARG A 78 -13.23 20.26 1.82
N PRO A 79 -11.97 20.73 1.66
CA PRO A 79 -11.68 21.93 0.89
C PRO A 79 -11.91 21.79 -0.62
N PHE A 80 -12.03 20.57 -1.15
CA PHE A 80 -12.16 20.31 -2.58
C PHE A 80 -13.65 20.26 -2.97
N PRO A 81 -14.06 20.87 -4.11
CA PRO A 81 -15.45 20.78 -4.57
C PRO A 81 -15.84 19.34 -4.91
N CYS A 82 -17.10 18.97 -4.66
CA CYS A 82 -17.66 17.65 -4.99
C CYS A 82 -17.93 17.51 -6.50
N THR A 83 -16.89 17.61 -7.30
CA THR A 83 -16.91 17.55 -8.77
C THR A 83 -15.73 16.72 -9.30
N LYS A 84 -15.79 16.29 -10.57
CA LYS A 84 -14.64 15.61 -11.20
C LYS A 84 -13.35 16.46 -11.16
N ALA A 85 -13.49 17.78 -11.34
CA ALA A 85 -12.33 18.70 -11.20
C ALA A 85 -11.76 18.69 -9.78
N GLY A 86 -12.61 18.71 -8.75
CA GLY A 86 -12.17 18.58 -7.35
C GLY A 86 -11.48 17.26 -7.07
N GLY A 87 -11.99 16.15 -7.62
CA GLY A 87 -11.35 14.84 -7.54
C GLY A 87 -9.98 14.81 -8.24
N ALA A 88 -9.88 15.44 -9.41
CA ALA A 88 -8.62 15.55 -10.15
C ALA A 88 -7.56 16.36 -9.37
N VAL A 89 -7.95 17.50 -8.77
CA VAL A 89 -7.04 18.32 -7.95
C VAL A 89 -6.63 17.59 -6.69
N PHE A 90 -7.57 16.94 -5.99
CA PHE A 90 -7.28 16.12 -4.80
C PHE A 90 -6.27 15.00 -5.12
N THR A 91 -6.53 14.23 -6.18
CA THR A 91 -5.66 13.14 -6.60
C THR A 91 -4.31 13.65 -7.10
N GLY A 92 -4.30 14.71 -7.90
CA GLY A 92 -3.07 15.34 -8.42
C GLY A 92 -2.16 15.86 -7.32
N LEU A 93 -2.74 16.53 -6.30
CA LEU A 93 -1.99 16.95 -5.10
C LEU A 93 -1.41 15.74 -4.36
N GLY A 94 -2.19 14.68 -4.21
CA GLY A 94 -1.73 13.43 -3.60
C GLY A 94 -0.53 12.83 -4.34
N ILE A 95 -0.57 12.76 -5.68
CA ILE A 95 0.53 12.27 -6.52
C ILE A 95 1.77 13.15 -6.36
N LEU A 96 1.61 14.48 -6.34
CA LEU A 96 2.72 15.41 -6.14
C LEU A 96 3.39 15.17 -4.79
N LEU A 97 2.61 15.13 -3.71
CA LEU A 97 3.13 14.91 -2.36
C LEU A 97 3.79 13.53 -2.24
N TRP A 98 3.19 12.50 -2.84
CA TRP A 98 3.77 11.16 -2.89
C TRP A 98 5.11 11.17 -3.65
N SER A 99 5.18 11.82 -4.80
CA SER A 99 6.42 11.91 -5.59
C SER A 99 7.54 12.60 -4.83
N LEU A 100 7.24 13.68 -4.09
CA LEU A 100 8.20 14.37 -3.23
C LEU A 100 8.67 13.49 -2.07
N ALA A 101 7.75 12.81 -1.38
CA ALA A 101 8.09 11.90 -0.29
C ALA A 101 8.89 10.69 -0.78
N PHE A 102 8.56 10.15 -1.95
CA PHE A 102 9.27 9.05 -2.56
C PHE A 102 10.67 9.46 -3.05
N ALA A 103 10.80 10.67 -3.61
CA ALA A 103 12.11 11.24 -3.96
C ALA A 103 13.00 11.43 -2.72
N GLU A 104 12.43 11.89 -1.60
CA GLU A 104 13.15 12.02 -0.32
C GLU A 104 13.58 10.63 0.21
N LEU A 105 12.71 9.64 0.14
CA LEU A 105 13.05 8.24 0.46
C LEU A 105 14.24 7.76 -0.38
N LEU A 106 14.19 7.94 -1.70
CA LEU A 106 15.27 7.55 -2.61
C LEU A 106 16.56 8.33 -2.35
N ARG A 107 16.47 9.59 -1.94
CA ARG A 107 17.63 10.41 -1.58
C ARG A 107 18.36 9.84 -0.37
N ILE A 108 17.60 9.39 0.64
CA ILE A 108 18.16 8.93 1.94
C ILE A 108 18.55 7.46 1.88
N LYS A 109 17.68 6.60 1.34
CA LYS A 109 17.79 5.14 1.45
C LYS A 109 18.36 4.46 0.20
N ALA A 110 18.23 5.04 -0.98
CA ALA A 110 18.69 4.46 -2.24
C ALA A 110 19.95 5.20 -2.74
N ARG A 111 21.00 5.21 -1.91
CA ARG A 111 22.22 5.98 -2.18
C ARG A 111 23.03 5.43 -3.34
N SER A 112 22.98 4.12 -3.59
CA SER A 112 23.68 3.47 -4.69
C SER A 112 23.08 3.79 -6.07
N LEU A 113 21.82 4.26 -6.12
CA LEU A 113 21.17 4.61 -7.38
C LEU A 113 21.61 6.00 -7.87
N GLY A 114 22.03 6.08 -9.12
CA GLY A 114 22.27 7.37 -9.80
C GLY A 114 20.98 8.17 -10.00
N VAL A 115 21.12 9.48 -10.24
CA VAL A 115 19.98 10.42 -10.38
C VAL A 115 18.99 9.96 -11.47
N ALA A 116 19.51 9.54 -12.63
CA ALA A 116 18.67 9.04 -13.74
C ALA A 116 17.84 7.80 -13.34
N ALA A 117 18.46 6.85 -12.60
CA ALA A 117 17.77 5.66 -12.13
C ALA A 117 16.69 6.00 -11.08
N LYS A 118 16.95 6.96 -10.19
CA LYS A 118 15.95 7.47 -9.24
C LYS A 118 14.78 8.13 -9.96
N GLY A 119 15.04 8.99 -10.95
CA GLY A 119 14.00 9.60 -11.78
C GLY A 119 13.18 8.55 -12.53
N ALA A 120 13.84 7.57 -13.14
CA ALA A 120 13.16 6.47 -13.83
C ALA A 120 12.31 5.62 -12.86
N LEU A 121 12.76 5.37 -11.63
CA LEU A 121 11.99 4.64 -10.63
C LEU A 121 10.74 5.42 -10.19
N ILE A 122 10.85 6.73 -9.95
CA ILE A 122 9.71 7.58 -9.63
C ILE A 122 8.69 7.54 -10.78
N LEU A 123 9.14 7.73 -12.02
CA LEU A 123 8.26 7.70 -13.20
C LEU A 123 7.61 6.33 -13.38
N GLY A 124 8.38 5.25 -13.27
CA GLY A 124 7.86 3.88 -13.40
C GLY A 124 6.83 3.54 -12.33
N CYS A 125 7.05 3.97 -11.08
CA CYS A 125 6.07 3.82 -10.00
C CYS A 125 4.83 4.70 -10.22
N ALA A 126 4.99 5.94 -10.70
CA ALA A 126 3.87 6.84 -10.99
C ALA A 126 2.99 6.36 -12.15
N LEU A 127 3.57 5.63 -13.11
CA LEU A 127 2.85 5.02 -14.23
C LEU A 127 2.53 3.52 -13.99
N SER A 128 2.74 3.00 -12.79
CA SER A 128 2.47 1.60 -12.49
C SER A 128 0.97 1.28 -12.47
N SER A 129 0.63 -0.01 -12.68
CA SER A 129 -0.75 -0.49 -12.58
C SER A 129 -1.43 -0.11 -11.27
N VAL A 130 -0.68 -0.17 -10.17
CA VAL A 130 -1.17 0.18 -8.83
C VAL A 130 -1.52 1.66 -8.72
N MET A 131 -0.67 2.55 -9.25
CA MET A 131 -0.91 3.99 -9.23
C MET A 131 -2.06 4.37 -10.17
N LEU A 132 -2.14 3.77 -11.35
CA LEU A 132 -3.23 4.03 -12.30
C LEU A 132 -4.59 3.65 -11.73
N HIS A 133 -4.71 2.52 -11.03
CA HIS A 133 -5.92 2.17 -10.30
C HIS A 133 -6.24 3.16 -9.19
N MET A 134 -5.24 3.66 -8.48
CA MET A 134 -5.46 4.71 -7.46
C MET A 134 -6.00 5.99 -8.10
N VAL A 135 -5.48 6.39 -9.26
CA VAL A 135 -5.95 7.58 -10.01
C VAL A 135 -7.40 7.41 -10.45
N GLU A 136 -7.75 6.25 -11.01
CA GLU A 136 -9.12 5.95 -11.42
C GLU A 136 -10.12 6.16 -10.28
N TRP A 137 -9.80 5.63 -9.10
CA TRP A 137 -10.69 5.69 -7.94
C TRP A 137 -10.60 7.01 -7.17
N GLY A 138 -9.55 7.82 -7.35
CA GLY A 138 -9.32 9.04 -6.58
C GLY A 138 -9.16 8.77 -5.08
N ASN A 139 -8.56 7.64 -4.72
CA ASN A 139 -8.55 7.17 -3.34
C ASN A 139 -7.54 7.94 -2.48
N GLN A 140 -7.98 8.32 -1.27
CA GLN A 140 -7.13 8.97 -0.26
C GLN A 140 -5.91 8.15 0.18
N ILE A 141 -5.80 6.88 -0.24
CA ILE A 141 -4.65 6.01 0.05
C ILE A 141 -3.33 6.63 -0.41
N ILE A 142 -3.36 7.50 -1.42
CA ILE A 142 -2.16 8.19 -1.89
C ILE A 142 -1.52 9.02 -0.78
N TYR A 143 -2.31 9.66 0.09
CA TYR A 143 -1.81 10.41 1.24
C TYR A 143 -1.28 9.47 2.33
N ALA A 144 -1.93 8.32 2.55
CA ALA A 144 -1.41 7.30 3.45
C ALA A 144 -0.08 6.71 2.93
N ALA A 145 0.03 6.46 1.63
CA ALA A 145 1.27 5.98 0.99
C ALA A 145 2.38 7.04 1.03
N THR A 146 2.05 8.32 0.87
CA THR A 146 2.97 9.45 1.09
C THR A 146 3.55 9.41 2.50
N ALA A 147 2.68 9.27 3.48
CA ALA A 147 3.07 9.20 4.89
C ALA A 147 3.92 7.95 5.18
N VAL A 148 3.60 6.79 4.59
CA VAL A 148 4.43 5.58 4.69
C VAL A 148 5.82 5.79 4.07
N ALA A 149 5.91 6.47 2.92
CA ALA A 149 7.21 6.77 2.30
C ALA A 149 8.08 7.65 3.21
N LEU A 150 7.50 8.71 3.81
CA LEU A 150 8.20 9.55 4.80
C LEU A 150 8.59 8.77 6.05
N PHE A 151 7.71 7.91 6.56
CA PHE A 151 8.01 7.03 7.68
C PHE A 151 9.24 6.16 7.38
N VAL A 152 9.25 5.46 6.25
CA VAL A 152 10.38 4.59 5.86
C VAL A 152 11.66 5.40 5.61
N ALA A 153 11.54 6.64 5.11
CA ALA A 153 12.70 7.51 4.93
C ALA A 153 13.38 7.88 6.25
N TRP A 154 12.61 8.15 7.32
CA TRP A 154 13.11 8.87 8.49
C TRP A 154 13.00 8.14 9.83
N TYR A 155 12.36 6.95 9.92
CA TYR A 155 12.11 6.28 11.21
C TYR A 155 13.39 5.87 11.97
N ASP A 156 14.52 5.73 11.28
CA ASP A 156 15.85 5.40 11.82
C ASP A 156 16.87 6.54 11.63
N ALA A 157 16.40 7.77 11.31
CA ALA A 157 17.27 8.92 11.14
C ALA A 157 18.03 9.25 12.44
N GLU A 158 19.23 9.84 12.33
CA GLU A 158 20.02 10.26 13.49
C GLU A 158 19.33 11.37 14.27
N GLU A 159 18.72 12.34 13.57
CA GLU A 159 18.06 13.49 14.16
C GLU A 159 16.70 13.11 14.76
N ARG A 160 16.54 13.42 16.05
CA ARG A 160 15.31 13.13 16.81
C ARG A 160 14.05 13.72 16.17
N TRP A 161 14.15 14.95 15.61
CA TRP A 161 12.99 15.58 15.01
C TRP A 161 12.49 14.81 13.78
N ARG A 162 13.39 14.24 12.93
CA ARG A 162 13.00 13.40 11.80
C ARG A 162 12.31 12.12 12.25
N ARG A 163 12.80 11.48 13.31
CA ARG A 163 12.15 10.30 13.87
C ARG A 163 10.76 10.61 14.41
N ASN A 164 10.58 11.77 15.05
CA ASN A 164 9.27 12.22 15.51
C ASN A 164 8.31 12.50 14.33
N VAL A 165 8.80 13.14 13.26
CA VAL A 165 8.00 13.34 12.04
C VAL A 165 7.64 11.98 11.41
N ALA A 166 8.56 11.02 11.37
CA ALA A 166 8.26 9.66 10.91
C ALA A 166 7.16 9.00 11.76
N ALA A 167 7.20 9.15 13.09
CA ALA A 167 6.15 8.64 13.98
C ALA A 167 4.78 9.27 13.67
N VAL A 168 4.73 10.61 13.46
CA VAL A 168 3.50 11.29 13.03
C VAL A 168 3.05 10.80 11.64
N ALA A 169 3.98 10.63 10.71
CA ALA A 169 3.66 10.13 9.37
C ALA A 169 3.01 8.73 9.44
N LEU A 170 3.55 7.82 10.28
CA LEU A 170 2.92 6.52 10.49
C LEU A 170 1.54 6.65 11.15
N ALA A 171 1.36 7.58 12.10
CA ALA A 171 0.07 7.87 12.71
C ALA A 171 -0.94 8.35 11.66
N VAL A 172 -0.58 9.31 10.80
CA VAL A 172 -1.41 9.80 9.68
C VAL A 172 -1.80 8.65 8.76
N ALA A 173 -0.83 7.84 8.33
CA ALA A 173 -1.09 6.69 7.46
C ALA A 173 -2.09 5.71 8.11
N SER A 174 -1.88 5.42 9.41
CA SER A 174 -2.73 4.48 10.18
C SER A 174 -4.13 5.01 10.44
N VAL A 175 -4.27 6.31 10.59
CA VAL A 175 -5.61 6.94 10.78
C VAL A 175 -6.35 7.03 9.44
N LEU A 176 -5.67 7.31 8.34
CA LEU A 176 -6.31 7.31 7.01
C LEU A 176 -6.72 5.91 6.55
N LYS A 177 -5.89 4.92 6.84
CA LYS A 177 -6.11 3.50 6.49
C LYS A 177 -5.47 2.64 7.59
N ILE A 178 -6.24 2.01 8.43
CA ILE A 178 -5.80 1.32 9.66
C ILE A 178 -4.61 0.37 9.45
N VAL A 179 -4.52 -0.27 8.30
CA VAL A 179 -3.51 -1.30 8.00
C VAL A 179 -2.04 -0.85 8.11
N PRO A 180 -1.63 0.39 7.77
CA PRO A 180 -0.25 0.86 7.96
C PRO A 180 0.27 0.80 9.39
N ALA A 181 -0.61 0.71 10.40
CA ALA A 181 -0.20 0.50 11.79
C ALA A 181 0.69 -0.76 11.97
N ALA A 182 0.53 -1.76 11.10
CA ALA A 182 1.37 -2.95 11.09
C ALA A 182 2.87 -2.64 10.86
N LEU A 183 3.20 -1.54 10.19
CA LEU A 183 4.59 -1.08 10.02
C LEU A 183 5.24 -0.65 11.34
N GLY A 184 4.45 -0.42 12.39
CA GLY A 184 4.95 -0.19 13.74
C GLY A 184 5.82 -1.33 14.28
N VAL A 185 5.74 -2.54 13.69
CA VAL A 185 6.60 -3.68 14.01
C VAL A 185 8.08 -3.35 13.94
N VAL A 186 8.51 -2.41 13.08
CA VAL A 186 9.92 -2.01 12.96
C VAL A 186 10.48 -1.42 14.27
N TYR A 187 9.62 -0.83 15.12
CA TYR A 187 10.06 -0.31 16.42
C TYR A 187 10.50 -1.40 17.40
N LEU A 188 10.14 -2.67 17.17
CA LEU A 188 10.61 -3.78 18.00
C LEU A 188 12.14 -3.89 17.97
N SER A 189 12.80 -3.51 16.86
CA SER A 189 14.26 -3.53 16.74
C SER A 189 14.97 -2.53 17.66
N ARG A 190 14.26 -1.51 18.17
CA ARG A 190 14.81 -0.43 18.98
C ARG A 190 13.86 -0.03 20.11
N LEU A 191 13.03 -0.97 20.59
CA LEU A 191 11.94 -0.72 21.53
C LEU A 191 12.39 0.08 22.77
N ARG A 192 13.55 -0.25 23.34
CA ARG A 192 14.07 0.45 24.52
C ARG A 192 14.46 1.91 24.23
N ARG A 193 15.00 2.18 23.03
CA ARG A 193 15.47 3.52 22.61
C ARG A 193 14.34 4.36 22.01
N ALA A 194 13.31 3.72 21.46
CA ALA A 194 12.21 4.38 20.74
C ALA A 194 10.98 4.70 21.61
N LYS A 195 11.05 4.57 22.94
CA LYS A 195 9.88 4.80 23.82
C LYS A 195 9.22 6.15 23.60
N GLY A 196 10.01 7.22 23.44
CA GLY A 196 9.49 8.56 23.19
C GLY A 196 8.80 8.68 21.81
N GLU A 197 9.36 8.06 20.78
CA GLU A 197 8.78 8.04 19.42
C GLU A 197 7.49 7.23 19.38
N ILE A 198 7.45 6.09 20.10
CA ILE A 198 6.24 5.25 20.23
C ILE A 198 5.15 6.02 21.00
N ALA A 199 5.49 6.68 22.10
CA ALA A 199 4.55 7.51 22.84
C ALA A 199 4.01 8.65 21.94
N PHE A 200 4.88 9.27 21.13
CA PHE A 200 4.49 10.31 20.19
C PHE A 200 3.61 9.79 19.07
N LEU A 201 3.93 8.59 18.53
CA LEU A 201 3.09 7.88 17.53
C LEU A 201 1.69 7.63 18.08
N VAL A 202 1.59 7.08 19.30
CA VAL A 202 0.30 6.77 19.94
C VAL A 202 -0.49 8.05 20.21
N ALA A 203 0.16 9.07 20.81
CA ALA A 203 -0.50 10.35 21.08
C ALA A 203 -0.99 11.03 19.80
N ALA A 204 -0.13 11.12 18.76
CA ALA A 204 -0.52 11.66 17.47
C ALA A 204 -1.65 10.83 16.82
N GLY A 205 -1.59 9.50 16.91
CA GLY A 205 -2.64 8.62 16.41
C GLY A 205 -3.97 8.87 17.10
N ILE A 206 -3.99 8.99 18.42
CA ILE A 206 -5.21 9.29 19.19
C ILE A 206 -5.78 10.67 18.77
N VAL A 207 -4.93 11.70 18.74
CA VAL A 207 -5.35 13.06 18.38
C VAL A 207 -5.92 13.08 16.95
N LEU A 208 -5.18 12.54 15.97
CA LEU A 208 -5.59 12.54 14.56
C LEU A 208 -6.81 11.66 14.31
N PHE A 209 -7.05 10.64 15.14
CA PHE A 209 -8.22 9.79 15.03
C PHE A 209 -9.45 10.39 15.70
N VAL A 210 -9.31 10.90 16.92
CA VAL A 210 -10.44 11.33 17.75
C VAL A 210 -10.90 12.76 17.42
N VAL A 211 -9.94 13.69 17.28
CA VAL A 211 -10.29 15.13 17.10
C VAL A 211 -11.14 15.38 15.86
N PRO A 212 -10.89 14.75 14.69
CA PRO A 212 -11.74 14.98 13.51
C PRO A 212 -13.20 14.59 13.69
N PHE A 213 -13.54 13.67 14.60
CA PHE A 213 -14.93 13.33 14.87
C PHE A 213 -15.71 14.48 15.50
N ALA A 214 -15.05 15.47 16.12
CA ALA A 214 -15.72 16.67 16.62
C ALA A 214 -16.49 17.42 15.52
N TRP A 215 -16.05 17.34 14.27
CA TRP A 215 -16.74 17.91 13.10
C TRP A 215 -17.85 17.02 12.54
N TYR A 216 -17.97 15.78 13.00
CA TYR A 216 -18.87 14.75 12.45
C TYR A 216 -19.75 14.10 13.52
N GLY A 217 -20.22 14.88 14.50
CA GLY A 217 -21.13 14.42 15.55
C GLY A 217 -20.47 13.81 16.78
N GLY A 218 -19.15 14.03 16.95
CA GLY A 218 -18.43 13.58 18.15
C GLY A 218 -18.52 12.08 18.37
N TRP A 219 -18.93 11.68 19.57
CA TRP A 219 -19.06 10.27 19.95
C TRP A 219 -20.09 9.50 19.14
N GLU A 220 -21.23 10.09 18.83
CA GLU A 220 -22.27 9.47 18.00
C GLU A 220 -21.76 9.22 16.58
N GLY A 221 -21.08 10.22 15.99
CA GLY A 221 -20.43 10.07 14.70
C GLY A 221 -19.38 8.95 14.68
N PHE A 222 -18.60 8.80 15.74
CA PHE A 222 -17.68 7.69 15.90
C PHE A 222 -18.39 6.33 15.95
N CYS A 223 -19.43 6.19 16.76
CA CYS A 223 -20.21 4.95 16.87
C CYS A 223 -20.83 4.55 15.52
N THR A 224 -21.38 5.51 14.80
CA THR A 224 -21.98 5.29 13.48
C THR A 224 -20.90 4.88 12.45
N TRP A 225 -19.78 5.59 12.41
CA TRP A 225 -18.64 5.21 11.57
C TRP A 225 -18.18 3.78 11.86
N PHE A 226 -18.01 3.41 13.14
CA PHE A 226 -17.54 2.11 13.54
C PHE A 226 -18.50 0.99 13.12
N ALA A 227 -19.81 1.20 13.28
CA ALA A 227 -20.84 0.27 12.80
C ALA A 227 -20.78 0.09 11.27
N ASN A 228 -20.63 1.19 10.52
CA ASN A 228 -20.49 1.17 9.06
C ASN A 228 -19.20 0.45 8.62
N ALA A 229 -18.09 0.69 9.31
CA ALA A 229 -16.81 0.03 9.02
C ALA A 229 -16.89 -1.51 9.23
N ILE A 230 -17.57 -1.96 10.30
CA ILE A 230 -17.80 -3.39 10.54
C ILE A 230 -18.72 -3.98 9.46
N ALA A 231 -19.81 -3.30 9.10
CA ALA A 231 -20.71 -3.77 8.05
C ALA A 231 -20.00 -3.91 6.70
N ASN A 232 -19.21 -2.90 6.32
CA ASN A 232 -18.38 -2.90 5.11
C ASN A 232 -17.37 -4.06 5.13
N ALA A 233 -16.67 -4.26 6.26
CA ALA A 233 -15.69 -5.35 6.38
C ALA A 233 -16.35 -6.73 6.21
N ARG A 234 -17.56 -6.94 6.75
CA ARG A 234 -18.30 -8.21 6.62
C ARG A 234 -18.73 -8.50 5.19
N GLU A 235 -19.22 -7.50 4.48
CA GLU A 235 -19.70 -7.66 3.11
C GLU A 235 -18.58 -7.88 2.10
N HIS A 236 -17.42 -7.25 2.31
CA HIS A 236 -16.30 -7.30 1.37
C HIS A 236 -15.21 -8.32 1.73
N VAL A 237 -15.44 -9.14 2.74
CA VAL A 237 -14.44 -10.11 3.25
C VAL A 237 -13.87 -11.05 2.17
N THR A 238 -14.61 -11.29 1.09
CA THR A 238 -14.22 -12.19 -0.01
C THR A 238 -13.75 -11.43 -1.27
N ARG A 239 -13.73 -10.10 -1.26
CA ARG A 239 -13.41 -9.28 -2.45
C ARG A 239 -11.94 -8.84 -2.54
N GLY A 240 -11.06 -9.37 -1.67
CA GLY A 240 -9.65 -8.99 -1.64
C GLY A 240 -8.95 -9.15 -3.00
N ALA A 241 -8.14 -8.16 -3.36
CA ALA A 241 -7.40 -8.11 -4.61
C ALA A 241 -5.98 -8.70 -4.51
N TRP A 242 -5.59 -9.21 -3.34
CA TRP A 242 -4.23 -9.70 -3.07
C TRP A 242 -4.19 -11.16 -2.64
N GLY A 243 -3.11 -11.86 -3.05
CA GLY A 243 -2.77 -13.21 -2.63
C GLY A 243 -3.49 -14.31 -3.38
N VAL A 244 -3.95 -15.32 -2.66
CA VAL A 244 -4.53 -16.56 -3.24
C VAL A 244 -5.91 -16.32 -3.82
N VAL A 245 -6.72 -15.44 -3.24
CA VAL A 245 -8.11 -15.18 -3.67
C VAL A 245 -8.22 -14.78 -5.14
N PRO A 246 -7.46 -13.77 -5.64
CA PRO A 246 -7.54 -13.40 -7.07
C PRO A 246 -7.00 -14.49 -8.00
N ILE A 247 -5.99 -15.24 -7.59
CA ILE A 247 -5.45 -16.37 -8.36
C ILE A 247 -6.53 -17.44 -8.54
N ALA A 248 -7.17 -17.87 -7.44
CA ALA A 248 -8.24 -18.85 -7.46
C ALA A 248 -9.44 -18.39 -8.30
N ARG A 249 -9.80 -17.09 -8.23
CA ARG A 249 -10.86 -16.50 -9.07
C ARG A 249 -10.50 -16.59 -10.55
N THR A 250 -9.26 -16.29 -10.92
CA THR A 250 -8.81 -16.38 -12.31
C THR A 250 -8.83 -17.82 -12.82
N VAL A 251 -8.37 -18.78 -12.00
CA VAL A 251 -8.42 -20.21 -12.36
C VAL A 251 -9.87 -20.64 -12.62
N ARG A 252 -10.81 -20.27 -11.76
CA ARG A 252 -12.23 -20.57 -11.96
C ARG A 252 -12.77 -19.96 -13.24
N LEU A 253 -12.42 -18.70 -13.52
CA LEU A 253 -12.83 -18.02 -14.76
C LEU A 253 -12.34 -18.77 -16.00
N VAL A 254 -11.06 -19.18 -16.02
CA VAL A 254 -10.47 -19.93 -17.13
C VAL A 254 -11.10 -21.31 -17.28
N MET A 255 -11.48 -21.95 -16.16
CA MET A 255 -12.15 -23.26 -16.14
C MET A 255 -13.67 -23.15 -16.39
N HIS A 256 -14.19 -21.97 -16.72
CA HIS A 256 -15.64 -21.70 -16.91
C HIS A 256 -16.49 -22.08 -15.69
N MET A 257 -15.92 -22.05 -14.50
CA MET A 257 -16.63 -22.28 -13.24
C MET A 257 -17.33 -21.01 -12.79
N ASP A 258 -18.44 -21.16 -12.04
CA ASP A 258 -19.15 -20.01 -11.46
C ASP A 258 -18.27 -19.27 -10.45
N VAL A 259 -17.85 -18.06 -10.81
CA VAL A 259 -17.03 -17.17 -9.97
C VAL A 259 -17.86 -16.37 -8.95
N SER A 260 -19.19 -16.36 -9.10
CA SER A 260 -20.12 -15.62 -8.24
C SER A 260 -20.41 -16.35 -6.94
N ARG A 261 -20.23 -17.66 -6.89
CA ARG A 261 -20.44 -18.47 -5.69
C ARG A 261 -19.18 -18.51 -4.84
N PRO A 262 -19.18 -17.90 -3.64
CA PRO A 262 -18.13 -18.19 -2.67
C PRO A 262 -18.18 -19.69 -2.34
N TRP A 263 -17.02 -20.32 -2.23
CA TRP A 263 -16.95 -21.69 -1.71
C TRP A 263 -17.58 -21.71 -0.32
N PRO A 264 -18.32 -22.79 0.05
CA PRO A 264 -19.02 -22.83 1.33
C PRO A 264 -18.05 -22.65 2.50
N GLY A 265 -18.39 -21.74 3.36
CA GLY A 265 -17.58 -21.35 4.52
C GLY A 265 -16.65 -20.15 4.24
N LEU A 266 -15.86 -19.75 5.22
CA LEU A 266 -14.70 -18.91 5.02
C LEU A 266 -13.86 -19.57 3.93
N SER A 267 -13.85 -19.00 2.73
CA SER A 267 -13.25 -19.68 1.58
C SER A 267 -11.84 -20.12 1.93
N LEU A 268 -11.44 -21.32 1.52
CA LEU A 268 -10.08 -21.85 1.77
C LEU A 268 -9.03 -20.83 1.34
N GLU A 269 -9.30 -20.08 0.26
CA GLU A 269 -8.42 -19.03 -0.24
C GLU A 269 -8.28 -17.87 0.75
N ARG A 270 -9.37 -17.51 1.44
CA ARG A 270 -9.34 -16.48 2.47
C ARG A 270 -8.57 -16.95 3.70
N ALA A 271 -8.81 -18.18 4.13
CA ALA A 271 -8.07 -18.79 5.23
C ALA A 271 -6.57 -18.87 4.90
N ALA A 272 -6.22 -19.26 3.67
CA ALA A 272 -4.83 -19.26 3.20
C ALA A 272 -4.20 -17.87 3.23
N ASN A 273 -4.90 -16.81 2.76
CA ASN A 273 -4.40 -15.44 2.86
C ASN A 273 -4.15 -15.01 4.31
N VAL A 274 -5.07 -15.31 5.23
CA VAL A 274 -4.91 -14.97 6.65
C VAL A 274 -3.74 -15.72 7.28
N LEU A 275 -3.58 -17.01 6.97
CA LEU A 275 -2.46 -17.80 7.47
C LEU A 275 -1.12 -17.32 6.94
N ILE A 276 -1.02 -17.06 5.62
CA ILE A 276 0.20 -16.53 5.00
C ILE A 276 0.52 -15.15 5.57
N GLY A 277 -0.47 -14.26 5.64
CA GLY A 277 -0.27 -12.91 6.19
C GLY A 277 0.11 -12.93 7.67
N GLY A 278 -0.52 -13.80 8.47
CA GLY A 278 -0.16 -14.02 9.88
C GLY A 278 1.27 -14.53 10.04
N ALA A 279 1.68 -15.50 9.21
CA ALA A 279 3.05 -16.01 9.19
C ALA A 279 4.06 -14.91 8.79
N CYS A 280 3.73 -14.07 7.80
CA CYS A 280 4.53 -12.93 7.41
C CYS A 280 4.69 -11.93 8.57
N MET A 281 3.61 -11.64 9.30
CA MET A 281 3.66 -10.73 10.45
C MET A 281 4.54 -11.29 11.57
N LEU A 282 4.40 -12.57 11.91
CA LEU A 282 5.25 -13.22 12.92
C LEU A 282 6.73 -13.21 12.51
N ALA A 283 7.01 -13.45 11.22
CA ALA A 283 8.37 -13.38 10.69
C ALA A 283 8.92 -11.94 10.73
N ALA A 284 8.09 -10.92 10.43
CA ALA A 284 8.47 -9.52 10.56
C ALA A 284 8.77 -9.14 12.01
N CYS A 285 7.92 -9.55 12.96
CA CYS A 285 8.16 -9.35 14.40
C CYS A 285 9.47 -9.98 14.84
N ARG A 286 9.72 -11.24 14.43
CA ARG A 286 10.97 -11.95 14.75
C ARG A 286 12.20 -11.25 14.15
N ALA A 287 12.14 -10.85 12.88
CA ALA A 287 13.22 -10.16 12.22
C ALA A 287 13.51 -8.79 12.88
N ALA A 288 12.47 -8.04 13.16
CA ALA A 288 12.58 -6.77 13.87
C ALA A 288 13.18 -6.96 15.27
N TRP A 289 12.69 -7.93 16.05
CA TRP A 289 13.23 -8.25 17.38
C TRP A 289 14.73 -8.58 17.36
N ARG A 290 15.23 -9.13 16.26
CA ARG A 290 16.64 -9.44 16.02
C ARG A 290 17.46 -8.24 15.52
N GLY A 291 16.93 -7.03 15.55
CA GLY A 291 17.61 -5.83 15.07
C GLY A 291 17.50 -5.57 13.56
N CYS A 292 16.70 -6.35 12.84
CA CYS A 292 16.54 -6.22 11.38
C CYS A 292 15.34 -5.37 10.96
N GLY A 293 14.79 -4.53 11.85
CA GLY A 293 13.57 -3.75 11.58
C GLY A 293 13.66 -2.84 10.34
N ALA A 294 14.83 -2.28 10.06
CA ALA A 294 15.07 -1.38 8.93
C ALA A 294 15.22 -2.06 7.57
N ARG A 295 15.36 -3.38 7.54
CA ARG A 295 15.64 -4.10 6.29
C ARG A 295 14.42 -4.20 5.41
N ALA A 296 14.62 -4.12 4.11
CA ALA A 296 13.55 -4.25 3.10
C ALA A 296 12.73 -5.53 3.27
N GLY A 297 13.37 -6.66 3.63
CA GLY A 297 12.67 -7.92 3.87
C GLY A 297 11.67 -7.86 5.03
N THR A 298 12.01 -7.19 6.15
CA THR A 298 11.10 -7.02 7.29
C THR A 298 9.91 -6.16 6.92
N LEU A 299 10.15 -5.05 6.20
CA LEU A 299 9.09 -4.17 5.71
C LEU A 299 8.20 -4.90 4.68
N LEU A 300 8.78 -5.70 3.78
CA LEU A 300 8.01 -6.51 2.82
C LEU A 300 7.07 -7.49 3.54
N LEU A 301 7.55 -8.17 4.58
CA LEU A 301 6.73 -9.09 5.38
C LEU A 301 5.59 -8.36 6.10
N ALA A 302 5.85 -7.18 6.68
CA ALA A 302 4.82 -6.37 7.30
C ALA A 302 3.77 -5.90 6.28
N VAL A 303 4.21 -5.41 5.10
CA VAL A 303 3.30 -5.02 4.01
C VAL A 303 2.54 -6.23 3.47
N ALA A 304 3.16 -7.42 3.37
CA ALA A 304 2.46 -8.63 2.96
C ALA A 304 1.32 -8.98 3.94
N ALA A 305 1.55 -8.87 5.24
CA ALA A 305 0.49 -9.04 6.23
C ALA A 305 -0.63 -7.99 6.07
N MET A 306 -0.26 -6.72 5.82
CA MET A 306 -1.22 -5.64 5.58
C MET A 306 -2.14 -5.91 4.38
N LEU A 307 -1.63 -6.54 3.33
CA LEU A 307 -2.36 -6.80 2.09
C LEU A 307 -3.18 -8.11 2.14
N LEU A 308 -2.70 -9.12 2.87
CA LEU A 308 -3.31 -10.45 2.91
C LEU A 308 -4.35 -10.62 4.02
N VAL A 309 -4.12 -10.06 5.21
CA VAL A 309 -5.00 -10.28 6.37
C VAL A 309 -6.36 -9.58 6.21
N PRO A 310 -6.49 -8.31 5.80
CA PRO A 310 -7.80 -7.71 5.57
C PRO A 310 -8.46 -8.28 4.30
N GLY A 311 -9.78 -8.51 4.34
CA GLY A 311 -10.51 -9.12 3.23
C GLY A 311 -10.90 -8.20 2.08
N ASN A 312 -10.78 -6.88 2.28
CA ASN A 312 -11.29 -5.84 1.36
C ASN A 312 -10.18 -4.96 0.77
N MET A 313 -8.96 -5.50 0.61
CA MET A 313 -7.85 -4.74 0.02
C MET A 313 -7.99 -4.67 -1.49
N HIS A 314 -7.98 -3.45 -2.03
CA HIS A 314 -7.98 -3.17 -3.47
C HIS A 314 -6.56 -3.19 -4.07
N VAL A 315 -6.46 -3.23 -5.40
CA VAL A 315 -5.17 -3.26 -6.13
C VAL A 315 -4.29 -2.07 -5.76
N TYR A 316 -4.87 -0.88 -5.63
CA TYR A 316 -4.13 0.36 -5.31
C TYR A 316 -3.48 0.35 -3.91
N THR A 317 -3.85 -0.60 -3.01
CA THR A 317 -3.14 -0.74 -1.73
C THR A 317 -1.69 -1.23 -1.90
N GLY A 318 -1.33 -1.73 -3.07
CA GLY A 318 0.05 -2.04 -3.46
C GLY A 318 0.98 -0.82 -3.47
N LEU A 319 0.47 0.43 -3.36
CA LEU A 319 1.29 1.62 -3.14
C LEU A 319 2.23 1.48 -1.92
N TYR A 320 1.83 0.70 -0.91
CA TYR A 320 2.67 0.42 0.25
C TYR A 320 3.90 -0.46 -0.05
N LEU A 321 3.93 -1.13 -1.20
CA LEU A 321 5.09 -1.90 -1.66
C LEU A 321 6.19 -1.01 -2.28
N MET A 322 5.86 0.19 -2.75
CA MET A 322 6.83 1.06 -3.43
C MET A 322 8.01 1.49 -2.54
N PRO A 323 7.83 1.85 -1.26
CA PRO A 323 8.96 2.10 -0.37
C PRO A 323 9.88 0.88 -0.19
N VAL A 324 9.30 -0.32 -0.18
CA VAL A 324 10.09 -1.57 -0.10
C VAL A 324 10.90 -1.79 -1.38
N LEU A 325 10.29 -1.55 -2.54
CA LEU A 325 10.99 -1.60 -3.82
C LEU A 325 12.17 -0.64 -3.87
N ALA A 326 12.03 0.59 -3.35
CA ALA A 326 13.12 1.56 -3.28
C ALA A 326 14.34 1.01 -2.52
N LEU A 327 14.10 0.38 -1.37
CA LEU A 327 15.15 -0.27 -0.57
C LEU A 327 15.77 -1.46 -1.30
N ARG A 328 14.94 -2.31 -1.93
CA ARG A 328 15.43 -3.47 -2.67
C ARG A 328 16.25 -3.07 -3.90
N ALA A 329 15.88 -2.00 -4.58
CA ALA A 329 16.63 -1.47 -5.70
C ALA A 329 18.04 -1.01 -5.28
N ASP A 330 18.20 -0.48 -4.07
CA ASP A 330 19.50 -0.09 -3.51
C ASP A 330 20.33 -1.29 -3.03
N GLU A 331 19.71 -2.25 -2.35
CA GLU A 331 20.38 -3.47 -1.86
C GLU A 331 20.81 -4.41 -3.00
N GLY A 332 20.20 -4.25 -4.17
CA GLY A 332 20.38 -5.10 -5.35
C GLY A 332 19.43 -6.30 -5.38
N MET A 333 18.89 -6.58 -6.55
CA MET A 333 17.92 -7.64 -6.83
C MET A 333 18.54 -8.71 -7.73
N ASP A 334 18.13 -9.98 -7.57
CA ASP A 334 18.36 -10.99 -8.57
C ASP A 334 17.28 -10.92 -9.69
N VAL A 335 17.47 -11.72 -10.75
CA VAL A 335 16.58 -11.73 -11.92
C VAL A 335 15.14 -12.11 -11.55
N VAL A 336 14.98 -13.09 -10.65
CA VAL A 336 13.63 -13.54 -10.23
C VAL A 336 12.92 -12.44 -9.47
N GLU A 337 13.61 -11.79 -8.55
CA GLU A 337 13.04 -10.69 -7.78
C GLU A 337 12.68 -9.51 -8.68
N ALA A 338 13.57 -9.12 -9.59
CA ALA A 338 13.30 -8.04 -10.54
C ALA A 338 12.10 -8.37 -11.45
N ALA A 339 11.99 -9.61 -11.93
CA ALA A 339 10.85 -10.07 -12.72
C ALA A 339 9.53 -10.02 -11.91
N CYS A 340 9.56 -10.41 -10.63
CA CYS A 340 8.41 -10.32 -9.75
C CYS A 340 7.96 -8.86 -9.53
N TRP A 341 8.89 -7.95 -9.22
CA TRP A 341 8.57 -6.53 -9.09
C TRP A 341 8.04 -5.92 -10.38
N PHE A 342 8.61 -6.31 -11.53
CA PHE A 342 8.13 -5.87 -12.83
C PHE A 342 6.71 -6.37 -13.10
N ALA A 343 6.43 -7.66 -12.90
CA ALA A 343 5.09 -8.24 -13.10
C ALA A 343 4.03 -7.59 -12.19
N LEU A 344 4.43 -7.20 -10.97
CA LEU A 344 3.55 -6.57 -10.00
C LEU A 344 3.17 -5.13 -10.40
N LEU A 345 4.09 -4.39 -11.00
CA LEU A 345 3.94 -2.95 -11.26
C LEU A 345 3.67 -2.62 -12.73
N CYS A 346 3.93 -3.53 -13.68
CA CYS A 346 3.79 -3.28 -15.10
C CYS A 346 2.34 -2.90 -15.47
N PRO A 347 2.11 -1.74 -16.07
CA PRO A 347 0.77 -1.30 -16.46
C PRO A 347 0.29 -1.89 -17.79
N VAL A 348 1.21 -2.41 -18.62
CA VAL A 348 0.85 -3.00 -19.91
C VAL A 348 0.04 -4.26 -19.70
N GLN A 349 -1.20 -4.27 -20.20
CA GLN A 349 -2.14 -5.35 -19.97
C GLN A 349 -2.05 -6.41 -21.08
N ILE A 350 -2.00 -7.67 -20.68
CA ILE A 350 -1.98 -8.82 -21.57
C ILE A 350 -3.37 -9.47 -21.54
N PRO A 351 -4.08 -9.59 -22.69
CA PRO A 351 -5.41 -10.18 -22.73
C PRO A 351 -5.40 -11.66 -22.35
N LEU A 352 -6.40 -12.07 -21.57
CA LEU A 352 -6.66 -13.47 -21.22
C LEU A 352 -8.17 -13.71 -21.27
N GLY A 353 -8.69 -14.16 -22.40
CA GLY A 353 -10.13 -14.31 -22.59
C GLY A 353 -10.89 -13.02 -22.31
N ALA A 354 -11.85 -13.05 -21.40
CA ALA A 354 -12.62 -11.89 -20.95
C ALA A 354 -11.88 -11.02 -19.90
N GLY A 355 -10.65 -11.37 -19.49
CA GLY A 355 -9.89 -10.67 -18.45
C GLY A 355 -8.47 -10.35 -18.88
N CYS A 356 -7.62 -10.05 -17.88
CA CYS A 356 -6.20 -9.75 -18.05
C CYS A 356 -5.32 -10.72 -17.26
N LEU A 357 -4.22 -11.15 -17.89
CA LEU A 357 -3.22 -12.02 -17.27
C LEU A 357 -2.41 -11.32 -16.16
N ASN A 358 -2.29 -10.00 -16.24
CA ASN A 358 -1.47 -9.21 -15.30
C ASN A 358 -1.91 -9.38 -13.85
N HIS A 359 -3.20 -9.43 -13.57
CA HIS A 359 -3.70 -9.50 -12.20
C HIS A 359 -3.29 -10.81 -11.47
N PRO A 360 -3.48 -12.02 -12.04
CA PRO A 360 -2.97 -13.24 -11.42
C PRO A 360 -1.45 -13.29 -11.38
N LEU A 361 -0.73 -12.81 -12.42
CA LEU A 361 0.72 -12.76 -12.42
C LEU A 361 1.28 -11.85 -11.33
N ALA A 362 0.68 -10.67 -11.12
CA ALA A 362 1.07 -9.76 -10.04
C ALA A 362 0.89 -10.42 -8.66
N ASN A 363 -0.17 -11.19 -8.46
CA ASN A 363 -0.42 -11.89 -7.21
C ASN A 363 0.54 -13.08 -6.98
N ILE A 364 0.86 -13.83 -8.01
CA ILE A 364 1.90 -14.88 -7.94
C ILE A 364 3.25 -14.24 -7.61
N ALA A 365 3.63 -13.18 -8.33
CA ALA A 365 4.86 -12.45 -8.10
C ALA A 365 4.95 -11.90 -6.66
N PHE A 366 3.87 -11.35 -6.15
CA PHE A 366 3.77 -10.87 -4.78
C PHE A 366 3.98 -11.99 -3.75
N LEU A 367 3.33 -13.15 -3.94
CA LEU A 367 3.50 -14.30 -3.04
C LEU A 367 4.92 -14.86 -3.10
N VAL A 368 5.56 -14.87 -4.27
CA VAL A 368 6.98 -15.27 -4.42
C VAL A 368 7.89 -14.30 -3.65
N LEU A 369 7.68 -12.99 -3.77
CA LEU A 369 8.45 -11.99 -3.01
C LEU A 369 8.27 -12.17 -1.50
N ALA A 370 7.03 -12.37 -1.03
CA ALA A 370 6.74 -12.61 0.37
C ALA A 370 7.38 -13.90 0.89
N ALA A 371 7.31 -15.00 0.13
CA ALA A 371 7.92 -16.29 0.48
C ALA A 371 9.45 -16.20 0.56
N ARG A 372 10.09 -15.47 -0.36
CA ARG A 372 11.54 -15.23 -0.34
C ARG A 372 11.96 -14.42 0.89
N ALA A 373 11.25 -13.34 1.21
CA ALA A 373 11.50 -12.56 2.41
C ALA A 373 11.28 -13.38 3.69
N PHE A 374 10.25 -14.22 3.70
CA PHE A 374 9.97 -15.15 4.79
C PHE A 374 11.14 -16.12 4.99
N ALA A 375 11.58 -16.81 3.95
CA ALA A 375 12.70 -17.73 4.01
C ALA A 375 13.99 -17.01 4.49
N ALA A 376 14.28 -15.82 3.95
CA ALA A 376 15.44 -15.03 4.36
C ALA A 376 15.40 -14.60 5.84
N SER A 377 14.22 -14.47 6.44
CA SER A 377 14.07 -14.10 7.86
C SER A 377 14.59 -15.18 8.83
N PHE A 378 14.74 -16.43 8.37
CA PHE A 378 15.25 -17.55 9.17
C PHE A 378 16.76 -17.74 9.04
N VAL A 379 17.38 -17.16 8.02
CA VAL A 379 18.85 -17.25 7.85
C VAL A 379 19.51 -16.47 9.01
N LYS A 380 20.44 -17.12 9.73
CA LYS A 380 21.22 -16.45 10.75
C LYS A 380 22.12 -15.40 10.09
N HIS A 381 21.74 -14.15 10.19
CA HIS A 381 22.69 -13.08 9.93
C HIS A 381 23.60 -12.97 11.15
N SER A 382 24.89 -13.22 10.96
CA SER A 382 25.91 -12.81 11.94
C SER A 382 25.80 -11.29 12.09
N VAL A 383 25.39 -10.85 13.28
CA VAL A 383 25.41 -9.42 13.64
C VAL A 383 26.88 -9.00 13.53
N PRO A 384 27.21 -7.94 12.76
CA PRO A 384 28.58 -7.43 12.73
C PRO A 384 29.04 -7.16 14.15
N GLU A 385 30.26 -7.56 14.51
CA GLU A 385 30.83 -7.45 15.86
C GLU A 385 30.88 -6.02 16.42
N ALA A 386 30.80 -5.02 15.55
CA ALA A 386 30.75 -3.60 15.92
C ALA A 386 29.55 -3.25 16.82
N ASP A 387 28.36 -3.84 16.58
CA ASP A 387 27.14 -3.57 17.35
C ASP A 387 27.12 -4.25 18.73
N LYS A 388 27.99 -5.24 18.96
CA LYS A 388 28.06 -5.94 20.26
C LYS A 388 28.71 -5.11 21.34
N LYS A 389 29.62 -4.19 21.00
CA LYS A 389 30.31 -3.33 21.96
C LYS A 389 29.42 -2.20 22.52
N GLU A 390 28.45 -1.70 21.72
CA GLU A 390 27.52 -0.67 22.19
C GLU A 390 26.37 -1.21 23.06
N THR A 391 26.14 -2.52 23.08
CA THR A 391 25.05 -3.13 23.87
C THR A 391 25.50 -3.47 25.29
N GLN A 392 26.82 -3.39 25.61
CA GLN A 392 27.38 -3.67 26.91
C GLN A 392 27.83 -2.43 27.69
N ALA A 393 27.71 -1.25 27.14
CA ALA A 393 27.88 0.04 27.79
C ALA A 393 26.53 0.72 28.05
#